data_d1ceba8a87ea818d9990969823ab52e4
#
_entry.id   d1ceba8a87ea818d9990969823ab52e4
#
_cell.length_a   1.000
_cell.length_b   1.000
_cell.length_c   1.000
_cell.angle_alpha   90.00
_cell.angle_beta   90.00
_cell.angle_gamma   90.00
#
_symmetry.space_group_name_H-M   'P 1'
#
loop_
_entity.id
_entity.type
_entity.pdbx_description
1 polymer ?
#
loop_
_entity_poly.entity_id
_entity_poly.type
_entity_poly.pdbx_seq_one_letter_code
_entity_poly.pdbx_strand_id
1 'polypeptide(L)'
;MTLYFTKEHEWIRVEGDQATVGISNHAQEALGDIVFAEVPEAGKQLSKGAEAAVVESVKAASDVYAPVSGEVIEGNPAVADDPAIINRDPEGEGWFFKLKLSDPGELAGLMDEAAYRGWVATL
;
A
#
# COMPACT_ATOMS: atom_id res chain seq x y z
N MET A 1 -1.75 -17.06 3.14
CA MET A 1 -1.70 -15.59 2.98
C MET A 1 -0.69 -15.03 3.97
N THR A 2 0.22 -14.19 3.49
CA THR A 2 1.27 -13.60 4.32
C THR A 2 1.21 -12.08 4.22
N LEU A 3 1.32 -11.41 5.36
CA LEU A 3 1.26 -9.96 5.45
C LEU A 3 2.64 -9.39 5.80
N TYR A 4 3.10 -8.45 4.98
CA TYR A 4 4.37 -7.75 5.16
C TYR A 4 4.15 -6.25 5.23
N PHE A 5 5.15 -5.53 5.73
CA PHE A 5 5.13 -4.07 5.82
C PHE A 5 6.48 -3.48 5.42
N THR A 6 6.44 -2.22 4.94
CA THR A 6 7.65 -1.46 4.63
C THR A 6 7.86 -0.35 5.66
N LYS A 7 9.06 0.25 5.64
CA LYS A 7 9.37 1.42 6.47
C LYS A 7 8.63 2.68 6.02
N GLU A 8 8.03 2.64 4.82
CA GLU A 8 7.18 3.73 4.32
C GLU A 8 5.73 3.55 4.74
N HIS A 9 5.45 2.57 5.62
CA HIS A 9 4.12 2.27 6.15
C HIS A 9 3.12 1.75 5.11
N GLU A 10 3.63 1.01 4.12
CA GLU A 10 2.80 0.29 3.17
C GLU A 10 2.69 -1.16 3.63
N TRP A 11 1.50 -1.75 3.46
CA TRP A 11 1.32 -3.17 3.73
C TRP A 11 1.20 -3.95 2.41
N ILE A 12 1.65 -5.19 2.43
CA ILE A 12 1.61 -6.10 1.29
C ILE A 12 1.05 -7.43 1.75
N ARG A 13 -0.10 -7.80 1.22
CA ARG A 13 -0.73 -9.09 1.50
C ARG A 13 -0.51 -10.02 0.31
N VAL A 14 0.24 -11.09 0.52
CA VAL A 14 0.67 -11.99 -0.54
C VAL A 14 -0.17 -13.26 -0.54
N GLU A 15 -0.72 -13.61 -1.69
CA GLU A 15 -1.41 -14.88 -1.94
C GLU A 15 -0.87 -15.44 -3.25
N GLY A 16 -0.09 -16.55 -3.16
CA GLY A 16 0.54 -17.12 -4.34
C GLY A 16 1.52 -16.15 -4.98
N ASP A 17 1.29 -15.80 -6.24
CA ASP A 17 2.11 -14.83 -6.98
C ASP A 17 1.49 -13.44 -7.04
N GLN A 18 0.40 -13.21 -6.30
CA GLN A 18 -0.28 -11.92 -6.27
C GLN A 18 -0.08 -11.22 -4.92
N ALA A 19 0.00 -9.91 -4.96
CA ALA A 19 0.10 -9.08 -3.77
C ALA A 19 -0.93 -7.94 -3.83
N THR A 20 -1.59 -7.69 -2.70
CA THR A 20 -2.47 -6.54 -2.52
C THR A 20 -1.72 -5.52 -1.67
N VAL A 21 -1.73 -4.26 -2.06
CA VAL A 21 -0.96 -3.19 -1.42
C VAL A 21 -1.86 -2.07 -0.96
N GLY A 22 -1.59 -1.56 0.23
CA GLY A 22 -2.25 -0.37 0.77
C GLY A 22 -1.34 0.30 1.79
N ILE A 23 -1.88 1.27 2.51
CA ILE A 23 -1.14 1.94 3.58
C ILE A 23 -1.64 1.46 4.93
N SER A 24 -0.75 1.48 5.93
CA SER A 24 -1.09 0.99 7.27
C SER A 24 -2.00 1.97 8.02
N ASN A 25 -2.59 1.49 9.11
CA ASN A 25 -3.36 2.35 9.99
C ASN A 25 -2.53 3.52 10.53
N HIS A 26 -1.26 3.25 10.86
CA HIS A 26 -0.34 4.29 11.31
C HIS A 26 -0.19 5.39 10.26
N ALA A 27 -0.07 5.02 8.98
CA ALA A 27 0.08 5.99 7.90
C ALA A 27 -1.16 6.86 7.74
N GLN A 28 -2.36 6.29 7.76
CA GLN A 28 -3.56 7.10 7.61
C GLN A 28 -3.82 8.00 8.82
N GLU A 29 -3.45 7.58 10.02
CA GLU A 29 -3.53 8.43 11.20
C GLU A 29 -2.61 9.62 11.10
N ALA A 30 -1.39 9.41 10.59
CA ALA A 30 -0.41 10.49 10.40
C ALA A 30 -0.87 11.48 9.34
N LEU A 31 -1.53 11.00 8.28
CA LEU A 31 -2.02 11.85 7.20
C LEU A 31 -3.27 12.64 7.59
N GLY A 32 -4.16 12.05 8.40
CA GLY A 32 -5.46 12.63 8.71
C GLY A 32 -6.49 12.29 7.65
N ASP A 33 -7.55 13.09 7.54
CA ASP A 33 -8.66 12.82 6.61
C ASP A 33 -8.20 12.83 5.16
N ILE A 34 -8.35 11.70 4.48
CA ILE A 34 -7.99 11.54 3.08
C ILE A 34 -9.12 12.08 2.21
N VAL A 35 -8.78 12.99 1.29
CA VAL A 35 -9.75 13.67 0.42
C VAL A 35 -9.56 13.35 -1.05
N PHE A 36 -8.43 12.75 -1.43
CA PHE A 36 -8.15 12.35 -2.81
C PHE A 36 -7.21 11.15 -2.81
N ALA A 37 -7.45 10.22 -3.72
CA ALA A 37 -6.55 9.10 -3.96
C ALA A 37 -6.54 8.77 -5.45
N GLU A 38 -5.35 8.50 -5.98
CA GLU A 38 -5.15 8.07 -7.35
C GLU A 38 -4.40 6.75 -7.33
N VAL A 39 -4.91 5.75 -8.05
CA VAL A 39 -4.35 4.41 -8.10
C VAL A 39 -3.84 4.09 -9.50
N PRO A 40 -2.85 3.18 -9.64
CA PRO A 40 -2.32 2.84 -10.95
C PRO A 40 -3.30 2.01 -11.76
N GLU A 41 -3.18 2.10 -13.08
CA GLU A 41 -4.01 1.33 -14.00
C GLU A 41 -3.48 -0.09 -14.18
N ALA A 42 -4.39 -1.03 -14.47
CA ALA A 42 -4.04 -2.39 -14.81
C ALA A 42 -3.06 -2.42 -16.00
N GLY A 43 -2.08 -3.29 -15.93
CA GLY A 43 -1.06 -3.43 -16.96
C GLY A 43 0.19 -2.60 -16.74
N LYS A 44 0.18 -1.65 -15.80
CA LYS A 44 1.37 -0.84 -15.53
C LYS A 44 2.44 -1.68 -14.87
N GLN A 45 3.68 -1.55 -15.36
CA GLN A 45 4.83 -2.23 -14.76
C GLN A 45 5.44 -1.33 -13.69
N LEU A 46 5.63 -1.87 -12.49
CA LEU A 46 6.23 -1.14 -11.38
C LEU A 46 7.51 -1.84 -10.92
N SER A 47 8.53 -1.05 -10.64
CA SER A 47 9.75 -1.52 -9.98
C SER A 47 9.67 -1.15 -8.51
N LYS A 48 10.30 -1.95 -7.66
CA LYS A 48 10.38 -1.65 -6.23
C LYS A 48 10.88 -0.22 -6.02
N GLY A 49 10.15 0.54 -5.21
CA GLY A 49 10.48 1.93 -4.93
C GLY A 49 9.93 2.95 -5.91
N ALA A 50 9.28 2.51 -7.01
CA ALA A 50 8.67 3.43 -7.95
C ALA A 50 7.38 4.03 -7.38
N GLU A 51 7.05 5.26 -7.81
CA GLU A 51 5.78 5.88 -7.43
C GLU A 51 4.63 5.10 -8.05
N ALA A 52 3.71 4.63 -7.20
CA ALA A 52 2.61 3.78 -7.64
C ALA A 52 1.26 4.48 -7.51
N ALA A 53 1.02 5.17 -6.40
CA ALA A 53 -0.24 5.83 -6.10
C ALA A 53 0.02 7.16 -5.41
N VAL A 54 -1.03 7.99 -5.32
CA VAL A 54 -0.97 9.29 -4.64
C VAL A 54 -2.17 9.37 -3.70
N VAL A 55 -1.93 9.90 -2.50
CA VAL A 55 -3.00 10.25 -1.57
C VAL A 55 -2.85 11.71 -1.16
N GLU A 56 -3.97 12.39 -1.01
CA GLU A 56 -3.98 13.74 -0.47
C GLU A 56 -4.93 13.79 0.71
N SER A 57 -4.45 14.37 1.80
CA SER A 57 -5.26 14.61 2.98
C SER A 57 -5.54 16.10 3.12
N VAL A 58 -6.33 16.47 4.12
CA VAL A 58 -6.63 17.89 4.41
C VAL A 58 -5.37 18.69 4.76
N LYS A 59 -4.25 18.01 5.10
CA LYS A 59 -3.03 18.70 5.52
C LYS A 59 -1.79 18.40 4.67
N ALA A 60 -1.79 17.33 3.83
CA ALA A 60 -0.59 16.95 3.08
C ALA A 60 -0.91 16.07 1.89
N ALA A 61 -0.01 16.05 0.91
CA ALA A 61 -0.02 15.09 -0.18
C ALA A 61 1.14 14.13 0.01
N SER A 62 0.95 12.86 -0.36
CA SER A 62 1.97 11.83 -0.21
C SER A 62 1.93 10.84 -1.36
N ASP A 63 3.10 10.37 -1.78
CA ASP A 63 3.20 9.29 -2.76
C ASP A 63 3.19 7.95 -2.03
N VAL A 64 2.59 6.96 -2.66
CA VAL A 64 2.64 5.56 -2.22
C VAL A 64 3.54 4.83 -3.20
N TYR A 65 4.63 4.27 -2.69
CA TYR A 65 5.63 3.60 -3.54
C TYR A 65 5.32 2.11 -3.65
N ALA A 66 5.75 1.52 -4.76
CA ALA A 66 5.63 0.08 -4.94
C ALA A 66 6.59 -0.61 -3.97
N PRO A 67 6.08 -1.44 -3.05
CA PRO A 67 6.94 -2.12 -2.08
C PRO A 67 7.74 -3.26 -2.69
N VAL A 68 7.28 -3.77 -3.82
CA VAL A 68 7.91 -4.83 -4.61
C VAL A 68 7.63 -4.59 -6.08
N SER A 69 8.42 -5.24 -6.94
CA SER A 69 8.25 -5.14 -8.39
C SER A 69 7.14 -6.06 -8.89
N GLY A 70 6.40 -5.61 -9.89
CA GLY A 70 5.35 -6.41 -10.50
C GLY A 70 4.52 -5.63 -11.50
N GLU A 71 3.57 -6.35 -12.11
CA GLU A 71 2.60 -5.75 -13.02
C GLU A 71 1.31 -5.50 -12.26
N VAL A 72 0.73 -4.32 -12.41
CA VAL A 72 -0.55 -3.99 -11.78
C VAL A 72 -1.66 -4.82 -12.41
N ILE A 73 -2.36 -5.59 -11.58
CA ILE A 73 -3.52 -6.39 -12.01
C ILE A 73 -4.76 -5.50 -12.03
N GLU A 74 -4.93 -4.71 -10.98
CA GLU A 74 -6.01 -3.71 -10.90
C GLU A 74 -5.71 -2.66 -9.84
N GLY A 75 -6.22 -1.45 -10.04
CA GLY A 75 -6.30 -0.43 -9.02
C GLY A 75 -7.67 -0.48 -8.38
N ASN A 76 -7.78 -0.12 -7.10
CA ASN A 76 -9.06 -0.15 -6.40
C ASN A 76 -9.90 1.08 -6.74
N PRO A 77 -10.97 0.95 -7.55
CA PRO A 77 -11.77 2.12 -7.91
C PRO A 77 -12.53 2.71 -6.70
N ALA A 78 -12.78 1.91 -5.67
CA ALA A 78 -13.52 2.38 -4.50
C ALA A 78 -12.77 3.48 -3.76
N VAL A 79 -11.43 3.41 -3.66
CA VAL A 79 -10.67 4.47 -2.98
C VAL A 79 -10.57 5.74 -3.80
N ALA A 80 -10.63 5.63 -5.13
CA ALA A 80 -10.68 6.81 -6.00
C ALA A 80 -12.03 7.50 -5.90
N ASP A 81 -13.12 6.72 -5.81
CA ASP A 81 -14.48 7.25 -5.71
C ASP A 81 -14.80 7.77 -4.30
N ASP A 82 -14.30 7.09 -3.26
CA ASP A 82 -14.53 7.45 -1.87
C ASP A 82 -13.23 7.33 -1.06
N PRO A 83 -12.35 8.31 -1.14
CA PRO A 83 -11.05 8.27 -0.46
C PRO A 83 -11.15 8.06 1.07
N ALA A 84 -12.28 8.39 1.69
CA ALA A 84 -12.48 8.19 3.12
C ALA A 84 -12.47 6.72 3.53
N ILE A 85 -12.62 5.78 2.60
CA ILE A 85 -12.47 4.35 2.88
C ILE A 85 -11.08 4.05 3.45
N ILE A 86 -10.07 4.79 2.99
CA ILE A 86 -8.69 4.63 3.49
C ILE A 86 -8.61 4.92 4.99
N ASN A 87 -9.36 5.91 5.46
CA ASN A 87 -9.40 6.21 6.90
C ASN A 87 -10.20 5.17 7.68
N ARG A 88 -11.30 4.67 7.10
CA ARG A 88 -12.18 3.72 7.81
C ARG A 88 -11.60 2.32 7.90
N ASP A 89 -10.94 1.85 6.83
CA ASP A 89 -10.45 0.48 6.74
C ASP A 89 -9.17 0.40 5.88
N PRO A 90 -8.07 1.01 6.36
CA PRO A 90 -6.86 1.13 5.54
C PRO A 90 -6.19 -0.20 5.23
N GLU A 91 -6.34 -1.20 6.11
CA GLU A 91 -5.70 -2.50 5.95
C GLU A 91 -6.68 -3.56 5.43
N GLY A 92 -7.85 -3.15 4.96
CA GLY A 92 -8.87 -4.00 4.38
C GLY A 92 -9.41 -3.43 3.08
N GLU A 93 -10.62 -2.89 3.09
CA GLU A 93 -11.28 -2.37 1.88
C GLU A 93 -10.57 -1.16 1.27
N GLY A 94 -9.74 -0.46 2.03
CA GLY A 94 -8.96 0.67 1.56
C GLY A 94 -7.67 0.32 0.82
N TRP A 95 -7.54 -0.90 0.30
CA TRP A 95 -6.37 -1.29 -0.49
C TRP A 95 -6.26 -0.42 -1.76
N PHE A 96 -5.03 -0.22 -2.24
CA PHE A 96 -4.76 0.68 -3.38
C PHE A 96 -4.66 -0.04 -4.71
N PHE A 97 -3.90 -1.11 -4.78
CA PHE A 97 -3.71 -1.86 -6.03
C PHE A 97 -3.26 -3.29 -5.75
N LYS A 98 -3.43 -4.14 -6.78
CA LYS A 98 -2.95 -5.52 -6.75
C LYS A 98 -1.88 -5.70 -7.81
N LEU A 99 -0.83 -6.46 -7.46
CA LEU A 99 0.29 -6.75 -8.32
C LEU A 99 0.42 -8.24 -8.56
N LYS A 100 0.90 -8.59 -9.77
CA LYS A 100 1.48 -9.91 -10.00
C LYS A 100 2.98 -9.77 -9.76
N LEU A 101 3.50 -10.51 -8.78
CA LEU A 101 4.90 -10.42 -8.37
C LEU A 101 5.83 -10.84 -9.52
N SER A 102 6.84 -10.00 -9.83
CA SER A 102 7.86 -10.34 -10.82
C SER A 102 9.14 -10.87 -10.17
N ASP A 103 9.37 -10.54 -8.89
CA ASP A 103 10.53 -11.00 -8.14
C ASP A 103 10.15 -11.28 -6.68
N PRO A 104 9.63 -12.49 -6.39
CA PRO A 104 9.25 -12.84 -5.02
C PRO A 104 10.39 -12.75 -4.01
N GLY A 105 11.64 -12.79 -4.46
CA GLY A 105 12.81 -12.63 -3.58
C GLY A 105 12.85 -11.28 -2.88
N GLU A 106 12.19 -10.27 -3.43
CA GLU A 106 12.13 -8.94 -2.81
C GLU A 106 11.36 -8.95 -1.48
N LEU A 107 10.50 -9.95 -1.26
CA LEU A 107 9.73 -10.06 -0.01
C LEU A 107 10.64 -10.26 1.19
N ALA A 108 11.82 -10.84 1.01
CA ALA A 108 12.76 -11.10 2.10
C ALA A 108 13.25 -9.82 2.79
N GLY A 109 13.21 -8.69 2.09
CA GLY A 109 13.63 -7.40 2.65
C GLY A 109 12.56 -6.65 3.42
N LEU A 110 11.34 -7.21 3.50
CA LEU A 110 10.21 -6.56 4.15
C LEU A 110 10.08 -7.04 5.61
N MET A 111 9.40 -6.23 6.41
CA MET A 111 9.07 -6.60 7.80
C MET A 111 7.83 -7.48 7.80
N ASP A 112 7.81 -8.49 8.69
CA ASP A 112 6.54 -9.17 9.00
C ASP A 112 5.70 -8.27 9.91
N GLU A 113 4.46 -8.69 10.19
CA GLU A 113 3.57 -7.87 11.00
C GLU A 113 4.11 -7.60 12.39
N ALA A 114 4.67 -8.62 13.06
CA ALA A 114 5.21 -8.46 14.41
C ALA A 114 6.37 -7.48 14.44
N ALA A 115 7.29 -7.58 13.49
CA ALA A 115 8.43 -6.66 13.40
C ALA A 115 7.97 -5.23 13.13
N TYR A 116 6.99 -5.05 12.24
CA TYR A 116 6.45 -3.73 11.93
C TYR A 116 5.76 -3.10 13.14
N ARG A 117 4.87 -3.84 13.81
CA ARG A 117 4.14 -3.33 14.98
C ARG A 117 5.11 -2.95 16.10
N GLY A 118 6.16 -3.77 16.32
CA GLY A 118 7.18 -3.46 17.30
C GLY A 118 7.96 -2.20 16.97
N TRP A 119 8.31 -2.03 15.70
CA TRP A 119 9.01 -0.82 15.24
C TRP A 119 8.14 0.43 15.36
N VAL A 120 6.87 0.36 14.94
CA VAL A 120 5.93 1.49 15.04
C VAL A 120 5.75 1.94 16.49
N ALA A 121 5.76 1.02 17.44
CA ALA A 121 5.62 1.33 18.86
C ALA A 121 6.78 2.19 19.39
N THR A 122 7.91 2.24 18.66
CA THR A 122 9.08 3.06 19.05
C THR A 122 9.07 4.45 18.44
N LEU A 123 8.14 4.75 17.53
CA LEU A 123 8.09 6.04 16.82
C LEU A 123 7.45 7.15 17.63
#